data_9e6c93e78f0a9c6bd202da5fe67a6f1c
#
_entry.id   9e6c93e78f0a9c6bd202da5fe67a6f1c
#
_cell.length_a   1.000
_cell.length_b   1.000
_cell.length_c   1.000
_cell.angle_alpha   90.00
_cell.angle_beta   90.00
_cell.angle_gamma   90.00
#
_symmetry.space_group_name_H-M   'P 1'
#
loop_
_entity.id
_entity.type
_entity.pdbx_description
1 polymer ?
#
loop_
_entity_poly.entity_id
_entity_poly.type
_entity_poly.pdbx_seq_one_letter_code
_entity_poly.pdbx_strand_id
1 'polypeptide(L)'
;MDKKINVVLFFLIVVGFPLALILFPKQKRSSEEKRNLAEFPVFTGENYLNGLWAHQIDKYLDDHFPFREDFIHATPLFHQAKGFQLPNSERVVVVKKKKDPKVKQEIEKDTMAFLDAFEENFSGSMLIIDGCVYPLGGGSPKMSKYFAKMVSDYAANFPNIRVFSAVAPLSSAFIPVAKYRHFNGQNKRTLLAIKENLTNGAIFSDVFEELNNHSSTKLYFGSDHHWKPLGAYYGYVAFCKSAGFEPVSLDKMTKKVKYNFLGTMYQYTQDPSVLAHPDTMEYWEPMVQTEAVNFGAYGTSKGMKAKVFYATSSGGNTYSTFLGGDQPLMRIKTSVKNGKKAAVIKNSMGNAFTVYLISHYEEIWVVDLRYAKQNLTQILQENNINDLIFAVGMYAAMSHGTIGMMRQLATQSGYYVPPKPSEAPELPALNPSVQPNEINDTIHQP
;
A
#
# COMPACT_ATOMS: atom_id res chain seq x y z
N MET A 1 43.51 21.76 -14.11
CA MET A 1 43.67 20.34 -13.72
C MET A 1 44.75 19.74 -14.55
N ASP A 2 45.70 19.02 -13.96
CA ASP A 2 46.87 18.47 -14.66
C ASP A 2 46.42 17.45 -15.74
N LYS A 3 46.99 17.52 -16.94
CA LYS A 3 46.69 16.60 -18.06
C LYS A 3 46.84 15.14 -17.62
N LYS A 4 47.76 14.81 -16.73
CA LYS A 4 47.94 13.46 -16.20
C LYS A 4 46.75 13.01 -15.36
N ILE A 5 46.15 13.91 -14.55
CA ILE A 5 44.96 13.60 -13.75
C ILE A 5 43.78 13.30 -14.64
N ASN A 6 43.58 14.07 -15.72
CA ASN A 6 42.49 13.83 -16.67
C ASN A 6 42.63 12.49 -17.38
N VAL A 7 43.85 12.07 -17.75
CA VAL A 7 44.11 10.78 -18.40
C VAL A 7 43.83 9.63 -17.39
N VAL A 8 44.27 9.74 -16.16
CA VAL A 8 44.01 8.74 -15.14
C VAL A 8 42.51 8.61 -14.86
N LEU A 9 41.81 9.74 -14.70
CA LEU A 9 40.34 9.74 -14.52
C LEU A 9 39.61 9.12 -15.70
N PHE A 10 40.04 9.43 -16.91
CA PHE A 10 39.47 8.82 -18.13
C PHE A 10 39.62 7.31 -18.12
N PHE A 11 40.81 6.78 -17.84
CA PHE A 11 41.03 5.33 -17.79
C PHE A 11 40.31 4.67 -16.60
N LEU A 12 40.22 5.32 -15.43
CA LEU A 12 39.43 4.83 -14.31
C LEU A 12 37.95 4.69 -14.68
N ILE A 13 37.39 5.60 -15.44
CA ILE A 13 36.01 5.54 -15.89
C ILE A 13 35.86 4.44 -16.99
N VAL A 14 36.65 4.50 -18.04
CA VAL A 14 36.47 3.65 -19.24
C VAL A 14 36.81 2.19 -18.96
N VAL A 15 37.73 1.90 -18.05
CA VAL A 15 38.13 0.54 -17.69
C VAL A 15 37.51 0.08 -16.35
N GLY A 16 37.45 0.99 -15.38
CA GLY A 16 36.95 0.68 -14.04
C GLY A 16 35.47 0.34 -13.99
N PHE A 17 34.61 1.05 -14.75
CA PHE A 17 33.18 0.74 -14.78
C PHE A 17 32.86 -0.61 -15.43
N PRO A 18 33.37 -0.97 -16.60
CA PRO A 18 33.16 -2.31 -17.16
C PRO A 18 33.68 -3.43 -16.26
N LEU A 19 34.83 -3.23 -15.62
CA LEU A 19 35.39 -4.18 -14.68
C LEU A 19 34.48 -4.33 -13.43
N ALA A 20 34.01 -3.23 -12.89
CA ALA A 20 33.06 -3.25 -11.79
C ALA A 20 31.72 -3.93 -12.20
N LEU A 21 31.24 -3.68 -13.41
CA LEU A 21 30.05 -4.37 -13.96
C LEU A 21 30.22 -5.90 -14.00
N ILE A 22 31.42 -6.40 -14.20
CA ILE A 22 31.73 -7.84 -14.21
C ILE A 22 31.85 -8.39 -12.78
N LEU A 23 32.51 -7.67 -11.89
CA LEU A 23 32.91 -8.15 -10.56
C LEU A 23 31.83 -8.01 -9.49
N PHE A 24 30.92 -7.03 -9.60
CA PHE A 24 29.88 -6.81 -8.60
C PHE A 24 28.76 -7.84 -8.72
N PRO A 25 28.22 -8.29 -7.57
CA PRO A 25 27.10 -9.22 -7.57
C PRO A 25 25.84 -8.61 -8.24
N LYS A 26 25.17 -9.42 -9.06
CA LYS A 26 23.96 -9.00 -9.77
C LYS A 26 22.74 -9.17 -8.89
N GLN A 27 22.01 -8.09 -8.67
CA GLN A 27 20.72 -8.14 -8.01
C GLN A 27 19.65 -8.53 -9.03
N LYS A 28 18.72 -9.39 -8.65
CA LYS A 28 17.57 -9.75 -9.51
C LYS A 28 16.43 -8.75 -9.40
N ARG A 29 16.37 -7.98 -8.33
CA ARG A 29 15.31 -7.02 -8.06
C ARG A 29 15.88 -5.77 -7.39
N SER A 30 15.46 -4.60 -7.85
CA SER A 30 15.72 -3.35 -7.13
C SER A 30 14.72 -3.21 -5.98
N SER A 31 15.23 -2.99 -4.78
CA SER A 31 14.43 -2.67 -3.60
C SER A 31 13.84 -1.27 -3.66
N GLU A 32 14.56 -0.34 -4.29
CA GLU A 32 14.16 1.05 -4.42
C GLU A 32 13.05 1.24 -5.47
N GLU A 33 13.23 0.60 -6.65
CA GLU A 33 12.25 0.71 -7.73
C GLU A 33 11.14 -0.35 -7.65
N LYS A 34 11.22 -1.28 -6.71
CA LYS A 34 10.25 -2.40 -6.49
C LYS A 34 9.98 -3.24 -7.74
N ARG A 35 10.93 -3.28 -8.69
CA ARG A 35 10.81 -4.05 -9.94
C ARG A 35 11.93 -5.07 -10.09
N ASN A 36 11.71 -6.08 -10.93
CA ASN A 36 12.77 -6.97 -11.34
C ASN A 36 13.71 -6.23 -12.30
N LEU A 37 14.99 -6.48 -12.14
CA LEU A 37 16.02 -5.97 -13.04
C LEU A 37 16.14 -6.87 -14.26
N ALA A 38 16.56 -6.31 -15.38
CA ALA A 38 16.69 -7.04 -16.63
C ALA A 38 17.68 -8.22 -16.50
N GLU A 39 17.30 -9.39 -16.99
CA GLU A 39 18.20 -10.52 -17.10
C GLU A 39 19.09 -10.37 -18.33
N PHE A 40 20.28 -11.00 -18.30
CA PHE A 40 21.18 -10.98 -19.45
C PHE A 40 20.49 -11.65 -20.66
N PRO A 41 20.37 -10.96 -21.80
CA PRO A 41 19.57 -11.46 -22.91
C PRO A 41 20.24 -12.63 -23.63
N VAL A 42 19.40 -13.59 -24.05
CA VAL A 42 19.85 -14.70 -24.87
C VAL A 42 20.16 -14.20 -26.28
N PHE A 43 21.38 -14.49 -26.76
CA PHE A 43 21.78 -14.15 -28.12
C PHE A 43 21.14 -15.13 -29.11
N THR A 44 20.43 -14.57 -30.10
CA THR A 44 19.99 -15.30 -31.29
C THR A 44 20.29 -14.46 -32.53
N GLY A 45 20.58 -15.11 -33.68
CA GLY A 45 20.87 -14.39 -34.92
C GLY A 45 19.71 -13.49 -35.34
N GLU A 46 18.46 -13.88 -35.12
CA GLU A 46 17.27 -13.11 -35.42
C GLU A 46 17.19 -11.86 -34.53
N ASN A 47 17.37 -12.00 -33.22
CA ASN A 47 17.33 -10.87 -32.27
C ASN A 47 18.46 -9.87 -32.50
N TYR A 48 19.61 -10.35 -32.99
CA TYR A 48 20.73 -9.48 -33.35
C TYR A 48 20.42 -8.65 -34.60
N LEU A 49 19.95 -9.32 -35.67
CA LEU A 49 19.66 -8.65 -36.94
C LEU A 49 18.52 -7.64 -36.86
N ASN A 50 17.52 -7.89 -36.03
CA ASN A 50 16.38 -6.94 -35.81
C ASN A 50 16.64 -5.88 -34.73
N GLY A 51 17.85 -5.86 -34.14
CA GLY A 51 18.26 -4.89 -33.12
C GLY A 51 17.70 -5.13 -31.73
N LEU A 52 16.88 -6.17 -31.52
CA LEU A 52 16.25 -6.47 -30.23
C LEU A 52 17.30 -6.83 -29.17
N TRP A 53 18.31 -7.62 -29.56
CA TRP A 53 19.38 -8.02 -28.65
C TRP A 53 20.18 -6.81 -28.14
N ALA A 54 20.51 -5.86 -29.03
CA ALA A 54 21.20 -4.64 -28.63
C ALA A 54 20.38 -3.81 -27.62
N HIS A 55 19.07 -3.65 -27.88
CA HIS A 55 18.17 -2.95 -26.95
C HIS A 55 18.05 -3.64 -25.59
N GLN A 56 18.02 -4.98 -25.57
CA GLN A 56 17.99 -5.76 -24.32
C GLN A 56 19.32 -5.65 -23.56
N ILE A 57 20.47 -5.61 -24.25
CA ILE A 57 21.78 -5.36 -23.63
C ILE A 57 21.82 -3.98 -23.01
N ASP A 58 21.37 -2.93 -23.70
CA ASP A 58 21.32 -1.58 -23.13
C ASP A 58 20.50 -1.56 -21.84
N LYS A 59 19.32 -2.16 -21.87
CA LYS A 59 18.47 -2.26 -20.67
C LYS A 59 19.15 -3.04 -19.53
N TYR A 60 19.85 -4.13 -19.86
CA TYR A 60 20.60 -4.90 -18.87
C TYR A 60 21.74 -4.07 -18.25
N LEU A 61 22.49 -3.33 -19.06
CA LEU A 61 23.59 -2.47 -18.61
C LEU A 61 23.06 -1.33 -17.72
N ASP A 62 21.96 -0.72 -18.09
CA ASP A 62 21.29 0.33 -17.30
C ASP A 62 20.84 -0.19 -15.92
N ASP A 63 20.29 -1.41 -15.89
CA ASP A 63 19.79 -2.02 -14.66
C ASP A 63 20.89 -2.53 -13.72
N HIS A 64 22.03 -2.90 -14.27
CA HIS A 64 23.16 -3.45 -13.51
C HIS A 64 24.36 -2.53 -13.43
N PHE A 65 24.17 -1.24 -13.77
CA PHE A 65 25.22 -0.24 -13.66
C PHE A 65 25.77 -0.19 -12.22
N PRO A 66 27.12 -0.27 -12.02
CA PRO A 66 27.70 -0.23 -10.67
C PRO A 66 27.27 1.02 -9.92
N PHE A 67 26.88 0.86 -8.65
CA PHE A 67 26.40 1.97 -7.79
C PHE A 67 25.16 2.69 -8.34
N ARG A 68 24.35 2.00 -9.16
CA ARG A 68 23.19 2.60 -9.80
C ARG A 68 22.23 3.29 -8.82
N GLU A 69 21.91 2.63 -7.70
CA GLU A 69 21.03 3.20 -6.68
C GLU A 69 21.63 4.47 -6.04
N ASP A 70 22.94 4.47 -5.77
CA ASP A 70 23.66 5.64 -5.26
C ASP A 70 23.63 6.81 -6.27
N PHE A 71 23.80 6.54 -7.56
CA PHE A 71 23.67 7.57 -8.61
C PHE A 71 22.24 8.09 -8.76
N ILE A 72 21.23 7.23 -8.65
CA ILE A 72 19.83 7.65 -8.63
C ILE A 72 19.58 8.61 -7.47
N HIS A 73 20.07 8.28 -6.27
CA HIS A 73 19.98 9.16 -5.09
C HIS A 73 20.79 10.45 -5.23
N ALA A 74 21.96 10.41 -5.87
CA ALA A 74 22.80 11.59 -6.06
C ALA A 74 22.28 12.54 -7.15
N THR A 75 21.62 12.04 -8.19
CA THR A 75 21.12 12.82 -9.31
C THR A 75 20.22 14.01 -8.89
N PRO A 76 19.24 13.85 -7.99
CA PRO A 76 18.42 14.96 -7.50
C PRO A 76 19.27 16.04 -6.80
N LEU A 77 20.31 15.65 -6.05
CA LEU A 77 21.21 16.59 -5.39
C LEU A 77 22.02 17.42 -6.40
N PHE A 78 22.47 16.80 -7.49
CA PHE A 78 23.12 17.52 -8.59
C PHE A 78 22.18 18.48 -9.32
N HIS A 79 20.92 18.08 -9.52
CA HIS A 79 19.89 18.98 -10.08
C HIS A 79 19.58 20.15 -9.16
N GLN A 80 19.54 19.90 -7.85
CA GLN A 80 19.37 20.95 -6.85
C GLN A 80 20.56 21.95 -6.85
N ALA A 81 21.78 21.47 -7.00
CA ALA A 81 22.97 22.31 -7.06
C ALA A 81 23.05 23.17 -8.34
N LYS A 82 22.36 22.80 -9.42
CA LYS A 82 22.33 23.53 -10.70
C LYS A 82 21.30 24.66 -10.77
N GLY A 83 20.39 24.78 -9.82
CA GLY A 83 19.31 25.75 -9.86
C GLY A 83 19.08 26.46 -8.52
N PHE A 84 18.68 27.73 -8.56
CA PHE A 84 18.12 28.43 -7.41
C PHE A 84 16.76 27.82 -7.08
N GLN A 85 16.64 27.12 -5.98
CA GLN A 85 15.35 26.69 -5.43
C GLN A 85 14.90 27.72 -4.40
N LEU A 86 13.80 28.40 -4.68
CA LEU A 86 13.16 29.25 -3.70
C LEU A 86 12.59 28.36 -2.58
N PRO A 87 12.82 28.69 -1.30
CA PRO A 87 12.09 28.07 -0.21
C PRO A 87 10.56 28.19 -0.47
N ASN A 88 9.80 27.16 -0.18
CA ASN A 88 8.34 27.09 -0.41
C ASN A 88 7.91 27.07 -1.89
N SER A 89 8.72 26.54 -2.80
CA SER A 89 8.34 26.39 -4.20
C SER A 89 7.26 25.33 -4.38
N GLU A 90 6.06 25.77 -4.70
CA GLU A 90 5.00 24.87 -5.17
C GLU A 90 5.29 24.42 -6.59
N ARG A 91 5.22 23.13 -6.84
CA ARG A 91 5.45 22.54 -8.17
C ARG A 91 4.34 21.59 -8.54
N VAL A 92 3.90 21.66 -9.78
CA VAL A 92 2.96 20.68 -10.35
C VAL A 92 3.73 19.77 -11.29
N VAL A 93 3.76 18.50 -10.97
CA VAL A 93 4.36 17.45 -11.79
C VAL A 93 3.24 16.68 -12.47
N VAL A 94 3.31 16.51 -13.78
CA VAL A 94 2.37 15.72 -14.56
C VAL A 94 3.01 14.38 -14.89
N VAL A 95 2.52 13.32 -14.28
CA VAL A 95 2.94 11.95 -14.61
C VAL A 95 2.16 11.48 -15.83
N LYS A 96 2.85 11.28 -16.94
CA LYS A 96 2.26 10.72 -18.17
C LYS A 96 2.55 9.22 -18.22
N LYS A 97 1.53 8.42 -18.48
CA LYS A 97 1.71 7.00 -18.78
C LYS A 97 2.58 6.85 -20.04
N LYS A 98 3.73 6.17 -19.96
CA LYS A 98 4.48 5.78 -21.15
C LYS A 98 3.61 4.80 -21.94
N LYS A 99 3.09 5.24 -23.07
CA LYS A 99 2.42 4.37 -24.04
C LYS A 99 3.50 3.65 -24.84
N ASP A 100 3.91 2.48 -24.41
CA ASP A 100 4.71 1.57 -25.24
C ASP A 100 3.85 0.34 -25.59
N PRO A 101 3.39 0.23 -26.85
CA PRO A 101 2.50 -0.86 -27.25
C PRO A 101 3.17 -2.25 -27.21
N LYS A 102 4.50 -2.32 -27.22
CA LYS A 102 5.24 -3.59 -27.18
C LYS A 102 5.47 -4.14 -25.77
N VAL A 103 5.33 -3.30 -24.75
CA VAL A 103 5.51 -3.69 -23.34
C VAL A 103 4.29 -4.44 -22.78
N LYS A 104 3.16 -4.46 -23.50
CA LYS A 104 1.92 -5.09 -23.02
C LYS A 104 2.03 -6.60 -22.77
N GLN A 105 2.85 -7.33 -23.51
CA GLN A 105 3.01 -8.78 -23.34
C GLN A 105 4.04 -9.21 -22.27
N GLU A 106 5.06 -8.39 -21.99
CA GLU A 106 6.02 -8.67 -20.91
C GLU A 106 5.53 -8.19 -19.55
N ILE A 107 4.73 -7.11 -19.50
CA ILE A 107 4.12 -6.57 -18.27
C ILE A 107 3.16 -7.56 -17.62
N GLU A 108 2.50 -8.44 -18.37
CA GLU A 108 1.57 -9.44 -17.79
C GLU A 108 2.25 -10.49 -16.89
N LYS A 109 3.56 -10.70 -17.00
CA LYS A 109 4.31 -11.63 -16.13
C LYS A 109 4.95 -10.98 -14.89
N ASP A 110 5.24 -9.68 -14.94
CA ASP A 110 5.96 -8.96 -13.89
C ASP A 110 5.09 -7.91 -13.15
N THR A 111 3.83 -7.88 -13.46
CA THR A 111 2.85 -6.84 -13.11
C THR A 111 2.53 -6.77 -11.61
N MET A 112 2.88 -7.81 -10.84
CA MET A 112 2.53 -7.90 -9.41
C MET A 112 3.22 -6.84 -8.53
N ALA A 113 4.38 -6.34 -8.91
CA ALA A 113 5.12 -5.34 -8.14
C ALA A 113 4.83 -3.90 -8.56
N PHE A 114 4.37 -3.69 -9.79
CA PHE A 114 4.11 -2.36 -10.35
C PHE A 114 2.68 -1.86 -10.06
N LEU A 115 1.74 -2.80 -9.84
CA LEU A 115 0.33 -2.50 -9.54
C LEU A 115 0.12 -1.97 -8.12
N ASP A 116 1.09 -2.17 -7.23
CA ASP A 116 1.03 -1.61 -5.87
C ASP A 116 1.20 -0.10 -5.84
N ALA A 117 1.77 0.47 -6.88
CA ALA A 117 2.24 1.84 -6.76
C ALA A 117 1.17 2.88 -6.99
N PHE A 118 0.21 2.76 -7.66
CA PHE A 118 -0.90 3.65 -7.98
C PHE A 118 -1.85 2.85 -8.84
N GLU A 119 -2.93 2.41 -8.26
CA GLU A 119 -4.05 1.82 -8.95
C GLU A 119 -3.97 2.01 -10.47
N GLU A 120 -3.61 0.99 -11.18
CA GLU A 120 -3.33 0.76 -12.62
C GLU A 120 -3.33 1.96 -13.62
N ASN A 121 -3.81 3.14 -13.22
CA ASN A 121 -4.12 4.25 -14.13
C ASN A 121 -3.84 5.65 -13.60
N PHE A 122 -2.94 5.84 -12.62
CA PHE A 122 -2.61 7.22 -12.28
C PHE A 122 -1.87 7.87 -13.44
N SER A 123 -2.62 8.50 -14.34
CA SER A 123 -2.16 9.59 -15.18
C SER A 123 -2.77 10.87 -14.63
N GLY A 124 -2.04 11.61 -13.84
CA GLY A 124 -2.59 12.77 -13.17
C GLY A 124 -1.51 13.76 -12.77
N SER A 125 -1.97 14.91 -12.33
CA SER A 125 -1.11 15.94 -11.80
C SER A 125 -0.85 15.68 -10.33
N MET A 126 0.40 15.84 -9.90
CA MET A 126 0.81 15.85 -8.51
C MET A 126 1.26 17.26 -8.14
N LEU A 127 0.84 17.71 -6.98
CA LEU A 127 1.30 18.97 -6.40
C LEU A 127 2.36 18.66 -5.34
N ILE A 128 3.50 19.31 -5.42
CA ILE A 128 4.57 19.23 -4.43
C ILE A 128 4.60 20.51 -3.64
N ILE A 129 4.47 20.44 -2.34
CA ILE A 129 4.57 21.56 -1.39
C ILE A 129 5.42 21.11 -0.22
N ASP A 130 6.50 21.83 0.08
CA ASP A 130 7.37 21.59 1.23
C ASP A 130 7.78 20.12 1.41
N GLY A 131 8.20 19.49 0.31
CA GLY A 131 8.60 18.08 0.29
C GLY A 131 7.47 17.07 0.45
N CYS A 132 6.21 17.51 0.44
CA CYS A 132 5.05 16.63 0.45
C CYS A 132 4.39 16.59 -0.92
N VAL A 133 4.06 15.39 -1.39
CA VAL A 133 3.40 15.17 -2.68
C VAL A 133 1.91 14.91 -2.47
N TYR A 134 1.08 15.66 -3.14
CA TYR A 134 -0.37 15.54 -3.13
C TYR A 134 -0.87 15.16 -4.51
N PRO A 135 -1.33 13.93 -4.73
CA PRO A 135 -1.99 13.58 -5.99
C PRO A 135 -3.26 14.40 -6.15
N LEU A 136 -3.32 15.15 -7.24
CA LEU A 136 -4.48 15.97 -7.57
C LEU A 136 -5.49 15.13 -8.32
N GLY A 137 -6.64 14.96 -7.75
CA GLY A 137 -7.75 14.24 -8.35
C GLY A 137 -9.00 14.53 -7.56
N GLY A 138 -10.10 14.42 -8.23
CA GLY A 138 -11.39 14.53 -7.58
C GLY A 138 -12.22 13.33 -7.99
N GLY A 139 -13.14 12.98 -7.15
CA GLY A 139 -14.07 11.93 -7.45
C GLY A 139 -15.03 12.30 -8.59
N SER A 140 -15.84 11.34 -8.94
CA SER A 140 -16.91 11.49 -9.93
C SER A 140 -18.25 11.09 -9.30
N PRO A 141 -19.24 11.96 -9.27
CA PRO A 141 -20.58 11.59 -8.78
C PRO A 141 -21.18 10.35 -9.49
N LYS A 142 -20.87 10.17 -10.77
CA LYS A 142 -21.24 8.97 -11.52
C LYS A 142 -20.58 7.72 -10.94
N MET A 143 -19.31 7.78 -10.64
CA MET A 143 -18.57 6.65 -10.07
C MET A 143 -18.97 6.39 -8.62
N SER A 144 -19.25 7.45 -7.84
CA SER A 144 -19.82 7.31 -6.49
C SER A 144 -21.09 6.49 -6.47
N LYS A 145 -22.04 6.78 -7.39
CA LYS A 145 -23.28 5.98 -7.57
C LYS A 145 -22.99 4.54 -7.95
N TYR A 146 -22.03 4.34 -8.86
CA TYR A 146 -21.67 3.01 -9.33
C TYR A 146 -21.03 2.17 -8.22
N PHE A 147 -20.15 2.77 -7.41
CA PHE A 147 -19.57 2.13 -6.23
C PHE A 147 -20.63 1.84 -5.17
N ALA A 148 -21.48 2.82 -4.83
CA ALA A 148 -22.56 2.64 -3.85
C ALA A 148 -23.52 1.53 -4.27
N LYS A 149 -23.86 1.45 -5.58
CA LYS A 149 -24.67 0.36 -6.11
C LYS A 149 -24.00 -1.01 -5.88
N MET A 150 -22.69 -1.12 -6.14
CA MET A 150 -21.94 -2.36 -5.91
C MET A 150 -22.00 -2.80 -4.44
N VAL A 151 -21.75 -1.88 -3.50
CA VAL A 151 -21.84 -2.15 -2.05
C VAL A 151 -23.27 -2.57 -1.66
N SER A 152 -24.28 -1.88 -2.19
CA SER A 152 -25.69 -2.18 -1.95
C SER A 152 -26.13 -3.52 -2.54
N ASP A 153 -25.58 -3.93 -3.69
CA ASP A 153 -25.81 -5.24 -4.27
C ASP A 153 -25.30 -6.36 -3.36
N TYR A 154 -24.15 -6.16 -2.70
CA TYR A 154 -23.65 -7.10 -1.67
C TYR A 154 -24.59 -7.16 -0.46
N ALA A 155 -25.08 -6.02 0.02
CA ALA A 155 -26.02 -6.00 1.15
C ALA A 155 -27.35 -6.70 0.79
N ALA A 156 -27.84 -6.54 -0.42
CA ALA A 156 -29.04 -7.24 -0.90
C ALA A 156 -28.84 -8.76 -1.01
N ASN A 157 -27.67 -9.19 -1.50
CA ASN A 157 -27.34 -10.61 -1.68
C ASN A 157 -27.02 -11.35 -0.38
N PHE A 158 -26.61 -10.63 0.67
CA PHE A 158 -26.24 -11.17 1.97
C PHE A 158 -26.98 -10.47 3.12
N PRO A 159 -28.32 -10.62 3.24
CA PRO A 159 -29.14 -9.86 4.17
C PRO A 159 -28.81 -10.11 5.66
N ASN A 160 -28.12 -11.21 5.97
CA ASN A 160 -27.67 -11.54 7.33
C ASN A 160 -26.25 -11.01 7.63
N ILE A 161 -25.59 -10.36 6.68
CA ILE A 161 -24.25 -9.78 6.83
C ILE A 161 -24.39 -8.26 6.80
N ARG A 162 -23.84 -7.56 7.79
CA ARG A 162 -23.75 -6.10 7.73
C ARG A 162 -22.66 -5.70 6.73
N VAL A 163 -22.98 -4.85 5.77
CA VAL A 163 -22.06 -4.44 4.72
C VAL A 163 -21.68 -2.98 4.89
N PHE A 164 -20.38 -2.71 5.03
CA PHE A 164 -19.84 -1.38 5.32
C PHE A 164 -19.03 -0.84 4.16
N SER A 165 -19.17 0.47 3.93
CA SER A 165 -18.33 1.25 3.03
C SER A 165 -17.41 2.17 3.84
N ALA A 166 -16.11 1.87 3.90
CA ALA A 166 -15.08 2.66 4.59
C ALA A 166 -14.04 3.15 3.57
N VAL A 167 -14.36 4.23 2.86
CA VAL A 167 -13.51 4.76 1.79
C VAL A 167 -12.58 5.85 2.32
N ALA A 168 -11.26 5.63 2.19
CA ALA A 168 -10.25 6.61 2.56
C ALA A 168 -10.20 7.76 1.52
N PRO A 169 -10.31 9.04 1.93
CA PRO A 169 -10.14 10.18 1.03
C PRO A 169 -8.72 10.30 0.49
N LEU A 170 -8.50 11.17 -0.49
CA LEU A 170 -7.17 11.48 -1.00
C LEU A 170 -6.43 12.44 -0.05
N SER A 171 -5.10 12.37 -0.03
CA SER A 171 -4.27 13.33 0.72
C SER A 171 -4.49 14.78 0.27
N SER A 172 -4.90 15.01 -0.99
CA SER A 172 -5.26 16.33 -1.50
C SER A 172 -6.42 16.99 -0.77
N ALA A 173 -7.26 16.23 -0.08
CA ALA A 173 -8.30 16.77 0.80
C ALA A 173 -7.73 17.59 1.98
N PHE A 174 -6.48 17.32 2.36
CA PHE A 174 -5.85 17.87 3.57
C PHE A 174 -4.61 18.72 3.25
N ILE A 175 -4.55 19.31 2.05
CA ILE A 175 -3.50 20.26 1.68
C ILE A 175 -3.60 21.49 2.61
N PRO A 176 -2.52 21.85 3.35
CA PRO A 176 -2.57 22.90 4.37
C PRO A 176 -2.63 24.33 3.81
N VAL A 177 -2.66 24.50 2.47
CA VAL A 177 -2.64 25.80 1.80
C VAL A 177 -4.05 26.21 1.35
N ALA A 178 -4.47 27.40 1.75
CA ALA A 178 -5.85 27.90 1.58
C ALA A 178 -6.37 27.86 0.14
N LYS A 179 -5.54 28.17 -0.87
CA LYS A 179 -5.96 28.16 -2.29
C LYS A 179 -6.36 26.77 -2.80
N TYR A 180 -5.95 25.69 -2.13
CA TYR A 180 -6.28 24.32 -2.48
C TYR A 180 -7.44 23.71 -1.69
N ARG A 181 -8.13 24.48 -0.83
CA ARG A 181 -9.30 24.01 -0.05
C ARG A 181 -10.43 23.44 -0.89
N HIS A 182 -10.49 23.78 -2.19
CA HIS A 182 -11.48 23.20 -3.10
C HIS A 182 -11.36 21.68 -3.24
N PHE A 183 -10.15 21.09 -3.10
CA PHE A 183 -9.96 19.62 -3.11
C PHE A 183 -10.59 18.96 -1.89
N ASN A 184 -10.57 19.61 -0.71
CA ASN A 184 -11.29 19.12 0.47
C ASN A 184 -12.79 19.00 0.17
N GLY A 185 -13.42 20.08 -0.31
CA GLY A 185 -14.83 20.09 -0.66
C GLY A 185 -15.19 19.09 -1.77
N GLN A 186 -14.29 18.85 -2.72
CA GLN A 186 -14.47 17.88 -3.79
C GLN A 186 -14.45 16.43 -3.24
N ASN A 187 -13.49 16.10 -2.38
CA ASN A 187 -13.43 14.81 -1.70
C ASN A 187 -14.70 14.58 -0.86
N LYS A 188 -15.11 15.58 -0.06
CA LYS A 188 -16.33 15.51 0.75
C LYS A 188 -17.57 15.21 -0.09
N ARG A 189 -17.78 15.96 -1.17
CA ARG A 189 -18.95 15.76 -2.06
C ARG A 189 -18.95 14.38 -2.68
N THR A 190 -17.78 13.85 -3.10
CA THR A 190 -17.65 12.52 -3.68
C THR A 190 -18.05 11.43 -2.69
N LEU A 191 -17.57 11.52 -1.46
CA LEU A 191 -17.86 10.52 -0.43
C LEU A 191 -19.31 10.63 0.06
N LEU A 192 -19.86 11.84 0.22
CA LEU A 192 -21.28 12.04 0.52
C LEU A 192 -22.16 11.46 -0.59
N ALA A 193 -21.79 11.59 -1.86
CA ALA A 193 -22.53 10.98 -2.96
C ALA A 193 -22.52 9.45 -2.89
N ILE A 194 -21.50 8.80 -2.28
CA ILE A 194 -21.58 7.36 -1.96
C ILE A 194 -22.67 7.14 -0.91
N LYS A 195 -22.60 7.86 0.23
CA LYS A 195 -23.55 7.76 1.34
C LYS A 195 -25.02 7.87 0.87
N GLU A 196 -25.28 8.92 0.07
CA GLU A 196 -26.63 9.23 -0.44
C GLU A 196 -27.20 8.18 -1.39
N ASN A 197 -26.35 7.34 -2.01
CA ASN A 197 -26.75 6.31 -2.96
C ASN A 197 -26.63 4.87 -2.42
N LEU A 198 -26.26 4.70 -1.13
CA LEU A 198 -26.32 3.39 -0.48
C LEU A 198 -27.78 3.01 -0.21
N THR A 199 -28.09 1.74 -0.47
CA THR A 199 -29.43 1.14 -0.27
C THR A 199 -29.29 -0.24 0.37
N ASN A 200 -30.39 -0.95 0.56
CA ASN A 200 -30.46 -2.32 1.06
C ASN A 200 -29.79 -2.53 2.42
N GLY A 201 -29.77 -1.50 3.27
CA GLY A 201 -29.13 -1.59 4.58
C GLY A 201 -27.60 -1.50 4.57
N ALA A 202 -26.98 -1.17 3.44
CA ALA A 202 -25.53 -0.91 3.38
C ALA A 202 -25.18 0.32 4.22
N ILE A 203 -24.08 0.23 4.98
CA ILE A 203 -23.71 1.18 6.01
C ILE A 203 -22.52 2.04 5.56
N PHE A 204 -22.64 3.35 5.71
CA PHE A 204 -21.55 4.28 5.42
C PHE A 204 -20.74 4.57 6.69
N SER A 205 -19.43 4.33 6.63
CA SER A 205 -18.48 4.78 7.64
C SER A 205 -17.88 6.12 7.20
N ASP A 206 -18.15 7.18 7.93
CA ASP A 206 -17.75 8.54 7.54
C ASP A 206 -16.26 8.81 7.86
N VAL A 207 -15.40 8.14 7.10
CA VAL A 207 -13.94 8.26 7.24
C VAL A 207 -13.48 9.69 6.96
N PHE A 208 -14.12 10.38 5.99
CA PHE A 208 -13.74 11.75 5.66
C PHE A 208 -13.95 12.71 6.84
N GLU A 209 -15.12 12.68 7.46
CA GLU A 209 -15.44 13.60 8.56
C GLU A 209 -14.52 13.34 9.76
N GLU A 210 -14.23 12.07 10.06
CA GLU A 210 -13.31 11.72 11.15
C GLU A 210 -11.89 12.24 10.89
N LEU A 211 -11.35 12.07 9.69
CA LEU A 211 -10.05 12.62 9.33
C LEU A 211 -10.05 14.15 9.31
N ASN A 212 -11.13 14.76 8.82
CA ASN A 212 -11.26 16.22 8.75
C ASN A 212 -11.24 16.86 10.14
N ASN A 213 -11.85 16.22 11.14
CA ASN A 213 -11.82 16.66 12.53
C ASN A 213 -10.41 16.62 13.15
N HIS A 214 -9.49 15.85 12.55
CA HIS A 214 -8.10 15.70 12.98
C HIS A 214 -7.10 16.27 11.96
N SER A 215 -7.56 17.11 11.03
CA SER A 215 -6.76 17.63 9.90
C SER A 215 -5.63 18.60 10.29
N SER A 216 -5.59 19.08 11.55
CA SER A 216 -4.45 19.80 12.10
C SER A 216 -3.20 18.91 12.29
N THR A 217 -3.38 17.59 12.26
CA THR A 217 -2.30 16.60 12.35
C THR A 217 -1.99 16.05 10.95
N LYS A 218 -0.72 15.75 10.68
CA LYS A 218 -0.31 15.16 9.39
C LYS A 218 -0.79 13.70 9.31
N LEU A 219 -1.91 13.47 8.61
CA LEU A 219 -2.57 12.17 8.49
C LEU A 219 -2.11 11.31 7.31
N TYR A 220 -1.38 11.92 6.37
CA TYR A 220 -0.82 11.25 5.19
C TYR A 220 0.69 11.38 5.17
N PHE A 221 1.37 10.43 4.52
CA PHE A 221 2.79 10.55 4.22
C PHE A 221 3.03 11.67 3.20
N GLY A 222 4.19 12.28 3.25
CA GLY A 222 4.61 13.25 2.24
C GLY A 222 5.25 12.59 1.03
N SER A 223 6.00 11.52 1.26
CA SER A 223 6.73 10.79 0.22
C SER A 223 5.99 9.57 -0.32
N ASP A 224 4.78 9.27 0.20
CA ASP A 224 3.99 8.10 -0.16
C ASP A 224 2.50 8.45 -0.31
N HIS A 225 1.75 7.68 -1.11
CA HIS A 225 0.33 7.94 -1.37
C HIS A 225 -0.61 7.45 -0.25
N HIS A 226 -0.12 6.66 0.67
CA HIS A 226 -0.93 6.14 1.76
C HIS A 226 -1.15 7.16 2.87
N TRP A 227 -2.21 6.96 3.62
CA TRP A 227 -2.32 7.59 4.93
C TRP A 227 -1.24 7.08 5.89
N LYS A 228 -0.89 7.90 6.88
CA LYS A 228 -0.11 7.44 8.03
C LYS A 228 -0.95 6.48 8.88
N PRO A 229 -0.32 5.64 9.71
CA PRO A 229 -1.07 4.75 10.61
C PRO A 229 -2.06 5.50 11.50
N LEU A 230 -1.76 6.75 11.89
CA LEU A 230 -2.69 7.60 12.61
C LEU A 230 -3.94 7.96 11.78
N GLY A 231 -3.78 8.23 10.49
CA GLY A 231 -4.91 8.43 9.58
C GLY A 231 -5.77 7.17 9.43
N ALA A 232 -5.11 6.01 9.30
CA ALA A 232 -5.80 4.72 9.27
C ALA A 232 -6.54 4.42 10.59
N TYR A 233 -5.96 4.82 11.74
CA TYR A 233 -6.61 4.73 13.04
C TYR A 233 -7.90 5.57 13.09
N TYR A 234 -7.89 6.79 12.61
CA TYR A 234 -9.12 7.59 12.55
C TYR A 234 -10.14 7.02 11.56
N GLY A 235 -9.68 6.41 10.47
CA GLY A 235 -10.55 5.62 9.60
C GLY A 235 -11.22 4.45 10.34
N TYR A 236 -10.46 3.75 11.18
CA TYR A 236 -10.99 2.72 12.06
C TYR A 236 -11.96 3.28 13.11
N VAL A 237 -11.71 4.46 13.71
CA VAL A 237 -12.66 5.13 14.62
C VAL A 237 -13.98 5.41 13.92
N ALA A 238 -13.95 5.91 12.68
CA ALA A 238 -15.16 6.12 11.88
C ALA A 238 -15.94 4.82 11.63
N PHE A 239 -15.22 3.74 11.35
CA PHE A 239 -15.82 2.42 11.22
C PHE A 239 -16.46 1.96 12.55
N CYS A 240 -15.75 2.06 13.66
CA CYS A 240 -16.29 1.69 14.98
C CYS A 240 -17.60 2.42 15.28
N LYS A 241 -17.66 3.73 15.05
CA LYS A 241 -18.89 4.53 15.22
C LYS A 241 -20.05 3.97 14.39
N SER A 242 -19.82 3.60 13.14
CA SER A 242 -20.86 3.05 12.27
C SER A 242 -21.21 1.59 12.59
N ALA A 243 -20.28 0.82 13.13
CA ALA A 243 -20.47 -0.59 13.49
C ALA A 243 -21.02 -0.80 14.91
N GLY A 244 -21.10 0.27 15.74
CA GLY A 244 -21.51 0.20 17.14
C GLY A 244 -20.43 -0.42 18.03
N PHE A 245 -19.15 -0.21 17.70
CA PHE A 245 -18.02 -0.59 18.55
C PHE A 245 -17.47 0.65 19.28
N GLU A 246 -16.95 0.44 20.48
CA GLU A 246 -16.11 1.42 21.14
C GLU A 246 -14.68 1.30 20.62
N PRO A 247 -14.09 2.33 19.99
CA PRO A 247 -12.73 2.24 19.49
C PRO A 247 -11.70 2.09 20.61
N VAL A 248 -10.75 1.20 20.45
CA VAL A 248 -9.63 1.06 21.40
C VAL A 248 -8.71 2.28 21.23
N SER A 249 -8.47 3.02 22.30
CA SER A 249 -7.64 4.21 22.26
C SER A 249 -6.14 3.89 22.11
N LEU A 250 -5.38 4.81 21.49
CA LEU A 250 -3.97 4.60 21.15
C LEU A 250 -3.06 4.39 22.37
N ASP A 251 -3.41 4.94 23.53
CA ASP A 251 -2.71 4.76 24.81
C ASP A 251 -2.77 3.31 25.33
N LYS A 252 -3.77 2.53 24.88
CA LYS A 252 -3.90 1.10 25.15
C LYS A 252 -3.19 0.20 24.13
N MET A 253 -2.36 0.77 23.27
CA MET A 253 -1.62 0.06 22.23
C MET A 253 -0.12 0.30 22.38
N THR A 254 0.70 -0.61 21.84
CA THR A 254 2.14 -0.44 21.84
C THR A 254 2.59 0.44 20.69
N LYS A 255 3.09 1.65 20.98
CA LYS A 255 3.62 2.56 19.97
C LYS A 255 4.99 2.11 19.49
N LYS A 256 5.20 2.14 18.18
CA LYS A 256 6.48 1.88 17.51
C LYS A 256 6.75 2.94 16.45
N VAL A 257 8.02 3.08 16.07
CA VAL A 257 8.45 4.12 15.13
C VAL A 257 9.42 3.53 14.10
N LYS A 258 9.27 3.96 12.86
CA LYS A 258 10.24 3.74 11.77
C LYS A 258 10.60 5.07 11.13
N TYR A 259 11.87 5.24 10.84
CA TYR A 259 12.43 6.47 10.29
C TYR A 259 12.84 6.29 8.83
N ASN A 260 13.07 7.41 8.15
CA ASN A 260 13.63 7.47 6.80
C ASN A 260 12.81 6.72 5.74
N PHE A 261 11.49 6.83 5.83
CA PHE A 261 10.59 6.25 4.82
C PHE A 261 10.49 7.19 3.61
N LEU A 262 10.91 6.68 2.45
CA LEU A 262 10.68 7.28 1.15
C LEU A 262 9.80 6.32 0.33
N GLY A 263 8.55 6.71 0.11
CA GLY A 263 7.55 5.86 -0.52
C GLY A 263 7.38 6.10 -2.01
N THR A 264 6.26 5.64 -2.53
CA THR A 264 5.96 5.61 -3.97
C THR A 264 5.86 6.99 -4.62
N MET A 265 5.46 8.03 -3.87
CA MET A 265 5.41 9.39 -4.41
C MET A 265 6.80 9.93 -4.72
N TYR A 266 7.79 9.63 -3.86
CA TYR A 266 9.18 9.94 -4.19
C TYR A 266 9.64 9.16 -5.42
N GLN A 267 9.29 7.87 -5.52
CA GLN A 267 9.68 7.06 -6.68
C GLN A 267 9.14 7.61 -8.01
N TYR A 268 7.93 8.19 -8.01
CA TYR A 268 7.34 8.81 -9.21
C TYR A 268 7.92 10.17 -9.54
N THR A 269 8.16 10.99 -8.53
CA THR A 269 8.55 12.37 -8.74
C THR A 269 10.04 12.56 -8.85
N GLN A 270 10.82 11.71 -8.17
CA GLN A 270 12.26 11.84 -7.98
C GLN A 270 12.66 13.28 -7.56
N ASP A 271 11.77 13.93 -6.80
CA ASP A 271 11.92 15.33 -6.45
C ASP A 271 12.88 15.52 -5.29
N PRO A 272 13.91 16.38 -5.42
CA PRO A 272 14.90 16.61 -4.39
C PRO A 272 14.32 17.10 -3.06
N SER A 273 13.23 17.88 -3.10
CA SER A 273 12.60 18.36 -1.87
C SER A 273 11.91 17.22 -1.10
N VAL A 274 11.37 16.23 -1.81
CA VAL A 274 10.78 15.03 -1.20
C VAL A 274 11.88 14.15 -0.59
N LEU A 275 13.00 13.98 -1.31
CA LEU A 275 14.18 13.25 -0.83
C LEU A 275 14.75 13.86 0.47
N ALA A 276 14.78 15.19 0.53
CA ALA A 276 15.28 15.90 1.71
C ALA A 276 14.37 15.81 2.95
N HIS A 277 13.12 15.35 2.77
CA HIS A 277 12.11 15.25 3.84
C HIS A 277 11.51 13.84 3.94
N PRO A 278 12.31 12.80 4.24
CA PRO A 278 11.80 11.46 4.41
C PRO A 278 10.78 11.39 5.56
N ASP A 279 9.79 10.55 5.41
CA ASP A 279 8.74 10.41 6.40
C ASP A 279 9.20 9.61 7.62
N THR A 280 8.60 9.92 8.77
CA THR A 280 8.59 9.08 9.95
C THR A 280 7.24 8.39 10.06
N MET A 281 7.24 7.07 10.23
CA MET A 281 6.06 6.25 10.43
C MET A 281 5.94 5.84 11.90
N GLU A 282 5.08 6.52 12.63
CA GLU A 282 4.63 6.07 13.94
C GLU A 282 3.43 5.13 13.75
N TYR A 283 3.42 3.99 14.44
CA TYR A 283 2.31 3.03 14.36
C TYR A 283 2.06 2.38 15.71
N TRP A 284 0.88 1.85 15.89
CA TRP A 284 0.41 1.28 17.15
C TRP A 284 -0.05 -0.16 16.93
N GLU A 285 0.49 -1.07 17.72
CA GLU A 285 0.12 -2.47 17.72
C GLU A 285 -0.89 -2.71 18.84
N PRO A 286 -2.14 -3.11 18.54
CA PRO A 286 -3.10 -3.52 19.56
C PRO A 286 -2.57 -4.70 20.38
N MET A 287 -2.82 -4.71 21.69
CA MET A 287 -2.38 -5.78 22.59
C MET A 287 -3.32 -7.00 22.50
N VAL A 288 -3.39 -7.58 21.30
CA VAL A 288 -4.22 -8.75 20.98
C VAL A 288 -3.33 -9.82 20.37
N GLN A 289 -3.40 -11.03 20.90
CA GLN A 289 -2.69 -12.16 20.29
C GLN A 289 -3.34 -12.55 18.97
N THR A 290 -2.52 -12.83 17.97
CA THR A 290 -2.98 -13.15 16.62
C THR A 290 -2.26 -14.34 16.03
N GLU A 291 -3.00 -15.15 15.28
CA GLU A 291 -2.49 -16.17 14.38
C GLU A 291 -2.95 -15.83 12.96
N ALA A 292 -1.99 -15.60 12.07
CA ALA A 292 -2.29 -15.24 10.70
C ALA A 292 -1.78 -16.29 9.71
N VAL A 293 -2.59 -16.55 8.68
CA VAL A 293 -2.28 -17.49 7.58
C VAL A 293 -2.58 -16.83 6.25
N ASN A 294 -1.61 -16.88 5.34
CA ASN A 294 -1.76 -16.42 3.96
C ASN A 294 -2.00 -17.61 3.03
N PHE A 295 -3.07 -17.57 2.25
CA PHE A 295 -3.47 -18.65 1.33
C PHE A 295 -3.00 -18.41 -0.11
N GLY A 296 -2.36 -17.28 -0.40
CA GLY A 296 -1.98 -16.91 -1.78
C GLY A 296 -3.18 -16.60 -2.67
N ALA A 297 -2.93 -16.46 -3.97
CA ALA A 297 -3.95 -16.03 -4.92
C ALA A 297 -5.04 -17.08 -5.15
N TYR A 298 -4.68 -18.35 -5.20
CA TYR A 298 -5.60 -19.46 -5.52
C TYR A 298 -6.04 -20.28 -4.31
N GLY A 299 -5.46 -19.98 -3.15
CA GLY A 299 -5.70 -20.77 -1.94
C GLY A 299 -4.96 -22.11 -1.93
N THR A 300 -4.44 -22.46 -0.78
CA THR A 300 -3.95 -23.81 -0.49
C THR A 300 -4.62 -24.28 0.79
N SER A 301 -4.89 -25.58 0.93
CA SER A 301 -5.54 -26.14 2.11
C SER A 301 -4.82 -25.81 3.42
N LYS A 302 -3.50 -25.68 3.40
CA LYS A 302 -2.69 -25.39 4.59
C LYS A 302 -2.37 -23.89 4.75
N GLY A 303 -2.23 -23.14 3.65
CA GLY A 303 -1.71 -21.78 3.68
C GLY A 303 -0.27 -21.70 4.23
N MET A 304 0.24 -20.51 4.36
CA MET A 304 1.56 -20.21 4.94
C MET A 304 1.38 -19.34 6.18
N LYS A 305 2.14 -19.64 7.24
CA LYS A 305 2.15 -18.83 8.46
C LYS A 305 2.53 -17.38 8.10
N ALA A 306 1.76 -16.44 8.58
CA ALA A 306 1.92 -15.02 8.34
C ALA A 306 1.92 -14.24 9.67
N LYS A 307 2.13 -12.94 9.59
CA LYS A 307 2.06 -12.00 10.72
C LYS A 307 1.15 -10.84 10.37
N VAL A 308 0.56 -10.22 11.37
CA VAL A 308 -0.19 -8.97 11.21
C VAL A 308 0.76 -7.79 11.08
N PHE A 309 1.88 -7.81 11.80
CA PHE A 309 2.91 -6.79 11.76
C PHE A 309 4.28 -7.38 11.37
N TYR A 310 4.96 -6.74 10.43
CA TYR A 310 6.30 -7.10 9.96
C TYR A 310 7.31 -6.02 10.35
N ALA A 311 7.94 -6.18 11.51
CA ALA A 311 8.90 -5.21 12.04
C ALA A 311 10.14 -5.01 11.15
N THR A 312 10.50 -6.02 10.34
CA THR A 312 11.68 -6.00 9.46
C THR A 312 11.48 -5.20 8.16
N SER A 313 10.26 -4.78 7.82
CA SER A 313 10.00 -3.94 6.64
C SER A 313 10.72 -2.60 6.77
N SER A 314 11.43 -2.16 5.74
CA SER A 314 12.26 -0.94 5.74
C SER A 314 12.40 -0.34 4.34
N GLY A 315 13.03 0.83 4.23
CA GLY A 315 13.22 1.54 2.98
C GLY A 315 11.89 1.83 2.27
N GLY A 316 11.83 1.70 0.96
CA GLY A 316 10.61 1.86 0.16
C GLY A 316 9.49 0.88 0.51
N ASN A 317 9.80 -0.20 1.25
CA ASN A 317 8.83 -1.21 1.70
C ASN A 317 8.31 -0.99 3.13
N THR A 318 8.59 0.15 3.75
CA THR A 318 8.21 0.43 5.14
C THR A 318 6.70 0.25 5.39
N TYR A 319 5.82 0.62 4.46
CA TYR A 319 4.37 0.44 4.61
C TYR A 319 3.94 -1.04 4.64
N SER A 320 4.75 -1.97 4.10
CA SER A 320 4.51 -3.42 4.22
C SER A 320 4.69 -3.95 5.65
N THR A 321 4.96 -3.07 6.63
CA THR A 321 4.81 -3.38 8.07
C THR A 321 3.43 -3.95 8.37
N PHE A 322 2.39 -3.49 7.69
CA PHE A 322 1.02 -3.94 7.87
C PHE A 322 0.73 -5.12 6.94
N LEU A 323 0.37 -6.25 7.50
CA LEU A 323 -0.02 -7.50 6.82
C LEU A 323 1.06 -8.11 5.90
N GLY A 324 2.29 -7.57 5.90
CA GLY A 324 3.34 -7.94 4.93
C GLY A 324 3.07 -7.39 3.52
N GLY A 325 2.29 -6.31 3.41
CA GLY A 325 1.85 -5.72 2.14
C GLY A 325 0.57 -6.35 1.61
N ASP A 326 0.43 -6.41 0.29
CA ASP A 326 -0.81 -6.80 -0.37
C ASP A 326 -0.88 -8.32 -0.59
N GLN A 327 -1.29 -9.03 0.44
CA GLN A 327 -1.52 -10.47 0.39
C GLN A 327 -2.88 -10.76 -0.25
N PRO A 328 -2.96 -11.70 -1.21
CA PRO A 328 -4.22 -12.01 -1.92
C PRO A 328 -5.36 -12.40 -0.98
N LEU A 329 -5.13 -13.36 -0.10
CA LEU A 329 -6.08 -13.83 0.89
C LEU A 329 -5.36 -14.16 2.19
N MET A 330 -5.76 -13.54 3.30
CA MET A 330 -5.23 -13.80 4.61
C MET A 330 -6.36 -14.06 5.61
N ARG A 331 -6.19 -15.02 6.49
CA ARG A 331 -7.04 -15.21 7.66
C ARG A 331 -6.25 -14.82 8.92
N ILE A 332 -6.87 -14.01 9.77
CA ILE A 332 -6.33 -13.61 11.06
C ILE A 332 -7.30 -14.12 12.14
N LYS A 333 -6.85 -15.02 12.99
CA LYS A 333 -7.52 -15.37 14.24
C LYS A 333 -6.95 -14.55 15.38
N THR A 334 -7.79 -14.16 16.31
CA THR A 334 -7.40 -13.31 17.44
C THR A 334 -7.72 -14.00 18.78
N SER A 335 -7.21 -13.44 19.87
CA SER A 335 -7.58 -13.86 21.22
C SER A 335 -8.95 -13.35 21.69
N VAL A 336 -9.62 -12.52 20.90
CA VAL A 336 -10.99 -12.04 21.17
C VAL A 336 -11.96 -13.22 21.10
N LYS A 337 -12.89 -13.31 22.07
CA LYS A 337 -13.87 -14.40 22.18
C LYS A 337 -15.29 -13.82 22.24
N ASN A 338 -15.78 -13.36 21.11
CA ASN A 338 -17.11 -12.75 21.01
C ASN A 338 -17.97 -13.31 19.87
N GLY A 339 -17.47 -14.32 19.16
CA GLY A 339 -18.14 -14.94 18.00
C GLY A 339 -18.23 -14.06 16.75
N LYS A 340 -17.73 -12.82 16.79
CA LYS A 340 -17.80 -11.90 15.64
C LYS A 340 -16.69 -12.16 14.64
N LYS A 341 -17.06 -12.22 13.35
CA LYS A 341 -16.14 -12.44 12.24
C LYS A 341 -16.35 -11.42 11.15
N ALA A 342 -15.26 -10.96 10.56
CA ALA A 342 -15.29 -9.99 9.48
C ALA A 342 -14.60 -10.49 8.20
N ALA A 343 -15.08 -10.02 7.05
CA ALA A 343 -14.33 -10.04 5.80
C ALA A 343 -14.02 -8.60 5.39
N VAL A 344 -12.77 -8.32 5.04
CA VAL A 344 -12.29 -7.00 4.65
C VAL A 344 -11.83 -7.07 3.21
N ILE A 345 -12.58 -6.43 2.31
CA ILE A 345 -12.18 -6.22 0.92
C ILE A 345 -11.36 -4.95 0.87
N LYS A 346 -10.12 -5.06 0.43
CA LYS A 346 -9.19 -3.94 0.50
C LYS A 346 -8.30 -3.82 -0.74
N ASN A 347 -7.74 -2.61 -0.94
CA ASN A 347 -6.47 -2.37 -1.59
C ASN A 347 -5.40 -2.02 -0.54
N SER A 348 -4.23 -1.54 -0.93
CA SER A 348 -3.14 -1.22 0.02
C SER A 348 -3.53 -0.22 1.13
N MET A 349 -4.49 0.69 0.87
CA MET A 349 -5.01 1.60 1.91
C MET A 349 -5.58 0.83 3.10
N GLY A 350 -6.28 -0.28 2.86
CA GLY A 350 -6.87 -1.11 3.91
C GLY A 350 -5.86 -1.87 4.78
N ASN A 351 -4.58 -1.97 4.40
CA ASN A 351 -3.58 -2.69 5.19
C ASN A 351 -3.43 -2.12 6.61
N ALA A 352 -3.20 -0.81 6.73
CA ALA A 352 -3.04 -0.15 8.02
C ALA A 352 -4.36 0.01 8.79
N PHE A 353 -5.51 0.01 8.11
CA PHE A 353 -6.84 0.03 8.73
C PHE A 353 -7.17 -1.33 9.37
N THR A 354 -6.94 -2.42 8.65
CA THR A 354 -7.33 -3.78 9.06
C THR A 354 -6.67 -4.20 10.36
N VAL A 355 -5.45 -3.76 10.64
CA VAL A 355 -4.72 -4.16 11.85
C VAL A 355 -5.38 -3.68 13.15
N TYR A 356 -6.18 -2.61 13.12
CA TYR A 356 -6.92 -2.14 14.29
C TYR A 356 -8.19 -2.97 14.56
N LEU A 357 -8.75 -3.63 13.53
CA LEU A 357 -9.95 -4.46 13.65
C LEU A 357 -9.71 -5.71 14.52
N ILE A 358 -8.46 -6.16 14.70
CA ILE A 358 -8.12 -7.33 15.51
C ILE A 358 -8.60 -7.23 16.96
N SER A 359 -8.91 -6.02 17.44
CA SER A 359 -9.45 -5.79 18.78
C SER A 359 -10.95 -6.08 18.90
N HIS A 360 -11.66 -6.28 17.80
CA HIS A 360 -13.12 -6.39 17.78
C HIS A 360 -13.65 -7.71 17.22
N TYR A 361 -12.83 -8.45 16.50
CA TYR A 361 -13.25 -9.67 15.84
C TYR A 361 -12.42 -10.88 16.29
N GLU A 362 -13.10 -12.01 16.46
CA GLU A 362 -12.46 -13.29 16.72
C GLU A 362 -11.71 -13.80 15.49
N GLU A 363 -12.24 -13.52 14.29
CA GLU A 363 -11.63 -13.91 13.03
C GLU A 363 -11.84 -12.84 11.96
N ILE A 364 -10.79 -12.56 11.17
CA ILE A 364 -10.82 -11.60 10.08
C ILE A 364 -10.28 -12.26 8.81
N TRP A 365 -11.06 -12.19 7.74
CA TRP A 365 -10.66 -12.58 6.40
C TRP A 365 -10.31 -11.34 5.60
N VAL A 366 -9.06 -11.21 5.19
CA VAL A 366 -8.54 -10.07 4.44
C VAL A 366 -8.39 -10.49 2.99
N VAL A 367 -9.12 -9.82 2.11
CA VAL A 367 -9.20 -10.13 0.67
C VAL A 367 -8.70 -8.94 -0.11
N ASP A 368 -7.54 -9.07 -0.77
CA ASP A 368 -7.09 -8.02 -1.69
C ASP A 368 -7.86 -8.14 -3.02
N LEU A 369 -8.61 -7.10 -3.33
CA LEU A 369 -9.51 -7.07 -4.47
C LEU A 369 -8.81 -7.29 -5.83
N ARG A 370 -7.49 -7.05 -5.90
CA ARG A 370 -6.67 -7.15 -7.13
C ARG A 370 -6.11 -8.54 -7.34
N TYR A 371 -5.77 -9.23 -6.26
CA TYR A 371 -4.95 -10.44 -6.30
C TYR A 371 -5.68 -11.72 -5.89
N ALA A 372 -6.73 -11.60 -5.07
CA ALA A 372 -7.51 -12.75 -4.66
C ALA A 372 -8.26 -13.37 -5.85
N LYS A 373 -8.19 -14.69 -5.97
CA LYS A 373 -8.91 -15.48 -6.99
C LYS A 373 -9.98 -16.39 -6.36
N GLN A 374 -10.04 -16.43 -5.03
CA GLN A 374 -11.02 -17.20 -4.29
C GLN A 374 -12.42 -16.59 -4.41
N ASN A 375 -13.45 -17.44 -4.36
CA ASN A 375 -14.83 -17.00 -4.37
C ASN A 375 -15.22 -16.37 -3.03
N LEU A 376 -15.53 -15.07 -3.04
CA LEU A 376 -15.89 -14.33 -1.83
C LEU A 376 -17.22 -14.84 -1.23
N THR A 377 -18.20 -15.19 -2.06
CA THR A 377 -19.49 -15.74 -1.58
C THR A 377 -19.27 -16.98 -0.74
N GLN A 378 -18.40 -17.87 -1.20
CA GLN A 378 -18.03 -19.08 -0.46
C GLN A 378 -17.33 -18.72 0.87
N ILE A 379 -16.37 -17.78 0.87
CA ILE A 379 -15.69 -17.33 2.09
C ILE A 379 -16.72 -16.79 3.11
N LEU A 380 -17.66 -15.96 2.66
CA LEU A 380 -18.66 -15.35 3.53
C LEU A 380 -19.58 -16.39 4.18
N GLN A 381 -20.04 -17.36 3.41
CA GLN A 381 -20.99 -18.39 3.86
C GLN A 381 -20.35 -19.46 4.73
N GLU A 382 -19.21 -20.03 4.31
CA GLU A 382 -18.57 -21.12 5.02
C GLU A 382 -17.95 -20.69 6.37
N ASN A 383 -17.59 -19.41 6.49
CA ASN A 383 -16.96 -18.91 7.70
C ASN A 383 -17.92 -18.13 8.62
N ASN A 384 -19.22 -18.07 8.30
CA ASN A 384 -20.24 -17.37 9.09
C ASN A 384 -19.83 -15.91 9.38
N ILE A 385 -19.51 -15.16 8.32
CA ILE A 385 -19.09 -13.76 8.42
C ILE A 385 -20.27 -12.90 8.86
N ASN A 386 -20.06 -12.03 9.85
CA ASN A 386 -21.06 -11.08 10.33
C ASN A 386 -20.97 -9.73 9.62
N ASP A 387 -19.74 -9.29 9.32
CA ASP A 387 -19.46 -7.97 8.79
C ASP A 387 -18.60 -8.07 7.52
N LEU A 388 -19.04 -7.48 6.42
CA LEU A 388 -18.29 -7.30 5.19
C LEU A 388 -17.90 -5.83 5.06
N ILE A 389 -16.60 -5.54 4.98
CA ILE A 389 -16.07 -4.17 5.05
C ILE A 389 -15.31 -3.88 3.76
N PHE A 390 -15.75 -2.89 2.99
CA PHE A 390 -15.00 -2.35 1.85
C PHE A 390 -14.08 -1.23 2.35
N ALA A 391 -12.84 -1.58 2.69
CA ALA A 391 -11.81 -0.67 3.18
C ALA A 391 -10.83 -0.31 2.06
N VAL A 392 -11.22 0.64 1.22
CA VAL A 392 -10.49 0.99 -0.01
C VAL A 392 -10.19 2.48 -0.08
N GLY A 393 -9.18 2.86 -0.86
CA GLY A 393 -8.93 4.27 -1.16
C GLY A 393 -9.91 4.83 -2.19
N MET A 394 -10.05 6.16 -2.23
CA MET A 394 -10.97 6.84 -3.14
C MET A 394 -10.71 6.51 -4.62
N TYR A 395 -9.45 6.34 -5.03
CA TYR A 395 -9.15 5.96 -6.42
C TYR A 395 -9.79 4.61 -6.79
N ALA A 396 -9.72 3.61 -5.90
CA ALA A 396 -10.36 2.32 -6.12
C ALA A 396 -11.88 2.43 -6.20
N ALA A 397 -12.48 3.23 -5.30
CA ALA A 397 -13.91 3.47 -5.29
C ALA A 397 -14.41 4.28 -6.52
N MET A 398 -13.50 5.01 -7.19
CA MET A 398 -13.83 5.84 -8.35
C MET A 398 -13.36 5.24 -9.69
N SER A 399 -12.78 4.04 -9.69
CA SER A 399 -12.32 3.34 -10.88
C SER A 399 -13.34 2.29 -11.33
N HIS A 400 -13.79 2.37 -12.58
CA HIS A 400 -14.70 1.39 -13.16
C HIS A 400 -14.12 -0.02 -13.14
N GLY A 401 -12.83 -0.16 -13.49
CA GLY A 401 -12.13 -1.45 -13.47
C GLY A 401 -12.07 -2.05 -12.07
N THR A 402 -11.67 -1.25 -11.07
CA THR A 402 -11.55 -1.70 -9.68
C THR A 402 -12.90 -2.07 -9.07
N ILE A 403 -13.97 -1.33 -9.37
CA ILE A 403 -15.33 -1.69 -8.96
C ILE A 403 -15.77 -3.01 -9.66
N GLY A 404 -15.38 -3.19 -10.93
CA GLY A 404 -15.58 -4.46 -11.64
C GLY A 404 -14.90 -5.64 -10.95
N MET A 405 -13.64 -5.47 -10.51
CA MET A 405 -12.90 -6.49 -9.73
C MET A 405 -13.64 -6.81 -8.42
N MET A 406 -14.09 -5.80 -7.66
CA MET A 406 -14.87 -6.02 -6.44
C MET A 406 -16.17 -6.81 -6.69
N ARG A 407 -16.87 -6.55 -7.80
CA ARG A 407 -18.04 -7.35 -8.21
C ARG A 407 -17.67 -8.79 -8.55
N GLN A 408 -16.56 -8.97 -9.27
CA GLN A 408 -16.10 -10.28 -9.71
C GLN A 408 -15.74 -11.20 -8.54
N LEU A 409 -15.26 -10.66 -7.39
CA LEU A 409 -14.96 -11.46 -6.20
C LEU A 409 -16.12 -12.39 -5.80
N ALA A 410 -17.36 -11.95 -5.95
CA ALA A 410 -18.54 -12.74 -5.58
C ALA A 410 -18.78 -13.95 -6.49
N THR A 411 -18.28 -13.93 -7.74
CA THR A 411 -18.63 -14.92 -8.79
C THR A 411 -17.43 -15.64 -9.39
N GLN A 412 -16.20 -15.25 -9.02
CA GLN A 412 -15.00 -15.89 -9.56
C GLN A 412 -14.87 -17.35 -9.10
N SER A 413 -14.25 -18.17 -9.95
CA SER A 413 -14.21 -19.64 -9.78
C SER A 413 -13.04 -20.15 -8.91
N GLY A 414 -12.18 -19.27 -8.40
CA GLY A 414 -11.08 -19.68 -7.52
C GLY A 414 -11.63 -20.35 -6.26
N TYR A 415 -11.19 -21.58 -5.98
CA TYR A 415 -11.69 -22.36 -4.86
C TYR A 415 -10.88 -22.10 -3.61
N TYR A 416 -11.55 -21.79 -2.50
CA TYR A 416 -10.98 -21.77 -1.16
C TYR A 416 -11.31 -23.09 -0.48
N VAL A 417 -10.29 -23.81 -0.01
CA VAL A 417 -10.47 -25.02 0.80
C VAL A 417 -10.31 -24.64 2.26
N PRO A 418 -11.40 -24.66 3.06
CA PRO A 418 -11.28 -24.38 4.48
C PRO A 418 -10.42 -25.47 5.16
N PRO A 419 -9.55 -25.10 6.12
CA PRO A 419 -8.79 -26.07 6.88
C PRO A 419 -9.73 -26.96 7.69
N LYS A 420 -9.43 -28.26 7.77
CA LYS A 420 -10.20 -29.18 8.62
C LYS A 420 -10.13 -28.73 10.08
N PRO A 421 -11.22 -28.84 10.86
CA PRO A 421 -11.26 -28.43 12.27
C PRO A 421 -10.14 -29.02 13.15
N SER A 422 -9.63 -30.21 12.81
CA SER A 422 -8.52 -30.88 13.52
C SER A 422 -7.13 -30.33 13.21
N GLU A 423 -6.99 -29.44 12.21
CA GLU A 423 -5.69 -28.91 11.75
C GLU A 423 -5.46 -27.46 12.19
N ALA A 424 -6.42 -26.81 12.86
CA ALA A 424 -6.25 -25.46 13.39
C ALA A 424 -5.48 -25.54 14.72
N PRO A 425 -4.26 -24.97 14.84
CA PRO A 425 -3.58 -24.90 16.11
C PRO A 425 -4.42 -24.09 17.10
N GLU A 426 -4.66 -24.64 18.29
CA GLU A 426 -5.30 -23.88 19.38
C GLU A 426 -4.38 -22.73 19.80
N LEU A 427 -4.95 -21.54 19.94
CA LEU A 427 -4.25 -20.43 20.55
C LEU A 427 -3.94 -20.81 22.01
N PRO A 428 -2.69 -20.65 22.50
CA PRO A 428 -2.37 -20.92 23.89
C PRO A 428 -3.28 -20.09 24.80
N ALA A 429 -3.87 -20.72 25.81
CA ALA A 429 -4.67 -20.04 26.81
C ALA A 429 -3.84 -18.93 27.46
N LEU A 430 -4.40 -17.75 27.59
CA LEU A 430 -3.77 -16.64 28.31
C LEU A 430 -3.53 -17.07 29.74
N ASN A 431 -2.27 -17.10 30.16
CA ASN A 431 -1.92 -17.34 31.55
C ASN A 431 -2.27 -16.07 32.35
N PRO A 432 -3.28 -16.09 33.27
CA PRO A 432 -3.73 -14.89 33.98
C PRO A 432 -2.73 -14.35 35.01
N SER A 433 -1.54 -14.94 35.13
CA SER A 433 -0.58 -14.66 36.21
C SER A 433 0.64 -13.78 35.77
N VAL A 434 0.65 -13.18 34.60
CA VAL A 434 1.71 -12.20 34.28
C VAL A 434 1.27 -10.83 34.73
N GLN A 435 1.58 -10.48 35.97
CA GLN A 435 1.57 -9.11 36.47
C GLN A 435 2.62 -8.27 35.73
N PRO A 436 2.33 -7.02 35.41
CA PRO A 436 3.32 -6.14 34.79
C PRO A 436 4.23 -5.54 35.88
N ASN A 437 5.25 -6.26 36.32
CA ASN A 437 6.36 -5.66 37.09
C ASN A 437 7.63 -6.47 36.90
N GLU A 438 8.72 -5.70 36.77
CA GLU A 438 10.14 -6.08 36.73
C GLU A 438 10.73 -6.28 35.33
N ILE A 439 10.95 -5.15 34.64
CA ILE A 439 12.13 -5.00 33.78
C ILE A 439 13.12 -4.16 34.59
N ASN A 440 14.06 -4.83 35.23
CA ASN A 440 15.21 -4.22 35.85
C ASN A 440 16.12 -3.60 34.78
N ASP A 441 16.30 -2.29 34.90
CA ASP A 441 17.39 -1.55 34.27
C ASP A 441 18.76 -2.13 34.68
N THR A 442 19.49 -2.62 33.69
CA THR A 442 20.95 -2.70 33.80
C THR A 442 21.57 -2.11 32.55
N ILE A 443 21.71 -0.78 32.59
CA ILE A 443 22.56 -0.05 31.66
C ILE A 443 23.99 -0.26 32.13
N HIS A 444 24.82 -0.88 31.30
CA HIS A 444 26.26 -0.72 31.36
C HIS A 444 26.72 0.16 30.19
N GLN A 445 27.15 1.36 30.55
CA GLN A 445 28.10 2.18 29.79
C GLN A 445 29.55 1.64 30.02
N PRO A 446 30.55 1.98 29.18
CA PRO A 446 30.72 3.19 28.38
C PRO A 446 30.52 3.05 26.86
#